data_35a432a9ea0f29e6e3f7a1eb9dce0559
#
_entry.id   35a432a9ea0f29e6e3f7a1eb9dce0559
#
_cell.length_a   1.000
_cell.length_b   1.000
_cell.length_c   1.000
_cell.angle_alpha   90.00
_cell.angle_beta   90.00
_cell.angle_gamma   90.00
#
_symmetry.space_group_name_H-M   'P 1'
#
loop_
_entity.id
_entity.type
_entity.pdbx_description
1 polymer ?
#
loop_
_entity_poly.entity_id
_entity_poly.type
_entity_poly.pdbx_seq_one_letter_code
_entity_poly.pdbx_strand_id
1 'polypeptide(L)'
;MKLRPRYPLLFVVSLVAAFSLWYVLSAQRTREISVRGVRAQLTLVNIPSNLVLVSGVPDTVSVQLRGPLSRALDPRAPLEVLLDLSNARPGTNSYPINAGDIPLPPEVEVVSVEPAAISLVLERRQTLSVAVRPVVEGAPAAGFVLTSVRVMPEQVAIQGPESRLESIDFVETEPIPVEGATGPVEAVVQAVLPDPLLRLLSPVPIQVVVQIEPRTAATPAPP
;
A
#
# COMPACT_ATOMS: atom_id res chain seq x y z
N MET A 1 45.76 52.05 21.12
CA MET A 1 46.39 52.51 19.87
C MET A 1 45.31 53.10 18.99
N LYS A 2 45.28 54.47 18.82
CA LYS A 2 44.33 55.13 17.92
C LYS A 2 44.92 55.13 16.53
N LEU A 3 44.53 54.18 15.67
CA LEU A 3 44.86 54.19 14.25
C LEU A 3 44.13 55.34 13.58
N ARG A 4 44.78 56.47 13.41
CA ARG A 4 44.32 57.54 12.54
C ARG A 4 44.82 57.27 11.13
N PRO A 5 43.94 57.00 10.16
CA PRO A 5 44.43 56.78 8.80
C PRO A 5 45.03 58.09 8.26
N ARG A 6 46.24 57.97 7.73
CA ARG A 6 47.04 59.09 7.20
C ARG A 6 46.40 59.76 5.97
N TYR A 7 45.45 59.02 5.33
CA TYR A 7 44.66 59.48 4.17
C TYR A 7 43.20 58.99 4.32
N PRO A 8 42.33 59.78 4.98
CA PRO A 8 40.97 59.38 5.28
C PRO A 8 40.13 59.11 4.02
N LEU A 9 40.38 59.86 2.93
CA LEU A 9 39.68 59.69 1.66
C LEU A 9 40.00 58.30 1.02
N LEU A 10 41.25 57.88 0.99
CA LEU A 10 41.67 56.60 0.47
C LEU A 10 41.15 55.44 1.31
N PHE A 11 41.01 55.64 2.62
CA PHE A 11 40.41 54.65 3.51
C PHE A 11 38.93 54.44 3.20
N VAL A 12 38.15 55.51 2.99
CA VAL A 12 36.75 55.44 2.63
C VAL A 12 36.57 54.76 1.25
N VAL A 13 37.39 55.13 0.26
CA VAL A 13 37.32 54.52 -1.08
C VAL A 13 37.63 53.01 -1.00
N SER A 14 38.66 52.60 -0.23
CA SER A 14 39.00 51.20 -0.02
C SER A 14 37.90 50.43 0.67
N LEU A 15 37.22 51.04 1.66
CA LEU A 15 36.09 50.43 2.38
C LEU A 15 34.90 50.21 1.45
N VAL A 16 34.54 51.24 0.65
CA VAL A 16 33.47 51.15 -0.34
C VAL A 16 33.79 50.10 -1.39
N ALA A 17 35.01 50.06 -1.90
CA ALA A 17 35.41 49.01 -2.85
C ALA A 17 35.35 47.59 -2.27
N ALA A 18 35.82 47.41 -1.04
CA ALA A 18 35.74 46.13 -0.33
C ALA A 18 34.29 45.70 -0.08
N PHE A 19 33.44 46.64 0.31
CA PHE A 19 32.01 46.34 0.54
C PHE A 19 31.29 46.03 -0.76
N SER A 20 31.59 46.76 -1.83
CA SER A 20 31.02 46.49 -3.16
C SER A 20 31.44 45.11 -3.68
N LEU A 21 32.72 44.78 -3.54
CA LEU A 21 33.24 43.48 -3.93
C LEU A 21 32.62 42.35 -3.08
N TRP A 22 32.54 42.57 -1.75
CA TRP A 22 31.88 41.62 -0.86
C TRP A 22 30.39 41.42 -1.22
N TYR A 23 29.67 42.51 -1.50
CA TYR A 23 28.29 42.48 -1.89
C TYR A 23 28.07 41.70 -3.21
N VAL A 24 28.91 41.96 -4.23
CA VAL A 24 28.84 41.22 -5.50
C VAL A 24 29.18 39.75 -5.31
N LEU A 25 30.19 39.40 -4.55
CA LEU A 25 30.55 38.01 -4.24
C LEU A 25 29.49 37.31 -3.38
N SER A 26 28.90 38.02 -2.40
CA SER A 26 27.85 37.46 -1.56
C SER A 26 26.55 37.27 -2.35
N ALA A 27 26.20 38.18 -3.25
CA ALA A 27 25.05 38.04 -4.11
C ALA A 27 25.17 36.85 -5.11
N GLN A 28 26.40 36.54 -5.52
CA GLN A 28 26.68 35.36 -6.35
C GLN A 28 26.63 34.06 -5.56
N ARG A 29 27.01 34.04 -4.28
CA ARG A 29 26.95 32.86 -3.40
C ARG A 29 25.50 32.44 -3.08
N THR A 30 24.54 33.35 -3.16
CA THR A 30 23.12 33.04 -2.95
C THR A 30 22.50 32.21 -4.09
N ARG A 31 23.24 31.99 -5.18
CA ARG A 31 22.92 31.05 -6.26
C ARG A 31 23.62 29.72 -6.10
N GLU A 32 23.89 29.28 -4.89
CA GLU A 32 24.46 27.95 -4.68
C GLU A 32 23.47 26.90 -5.23
N ILE A 33 23.84 26.36 -6.38
CA ILE A 33 23.26 25.16 -6.94
C ILE A 33 23.68 24.03 -5.99
N SER A 34 22.88 23.78 -4.97
CA SER A 34 23.12 22.67 -4.06
C SER A 34 22.53 21.40 -4.65
N VAL A 35 23.29 20.32 -4.63
CA VAL A 35 22.80 18.98 -4.90
C VAL A 35 22.30 18.42 -3.56
N ARG A 36 21.04 18.04 -3.48
CA ARG A 36 20.45 17.47 -2.28
C ARG A 36 19.65 16.21 -2.61
N GLY A 37 19.86 15.15 -1.84
CA GLY A 37 19.01 13.96 -1.88
C GLY A 37 17.68 14.22 -1.15
N VAL A 38 16.59 13.93 -1.82
CA VAL A 38 15.22 14.04 -1.29
C VAL A 38 14.51 12.71 -1.48
N ARG A 39 13.72 12.30 -0.49
CA ARG A 39 12.85 11.14 -0.64
C ARG A 39 11.57 11.57 -1.32
N ALA A 40 11.21 10.89 -2.40
CA ALA A 40 9.97 11.07 -3.11
C ALA A 40 9.05 9.85 -2.87
N GLN A 41 7.77 10.07 -2.73
CA GLN A 41 6.78 9.01 -2.66
C GLN A 41 6.51 8.47 -4.06
N LEU A 42 6.41 7.15 -4.19
CA LEU A 42 6.07 6.51 -5.45
C LEU A 42 4.56 6.32 -5.53
N THR A 43 3.96 6.92 -6.56
CA THR A 43 2.52 6.79 -6.83
C THR A 43 2.32 6.07 -8.16
N LEU A 44 1.63 4.92 -8.11
CA LEU A 44 1.27 4.15 -9.29
C LEU A 44 -0.03 4.69 -9.88
N VAL A 45 -0.02 4.99 -11.18
CA VAL A 45 -1.19 5.51 -11.89
C VAL A 45 -1.56 4.61 -13.09
N ASN A 46 -2.82 4.69 -13.51
CA ASN A 46 -3.33 3.98 -14.68
C ASN A 46 -3.12 2.45 -14.64
N ILE A 47 -3.29 1.82 -13.46
CA ILE A 47 -3.22 0.35 -13.37
C ILE A 47 -4.39 -0.23 -14.17
N PRO A 48 -4.15 -1.10 -15.19
CA PRO A 48 -5.21 -1.74 -15.94
C PRO A 48 -6.15 -2.54 -15.04
N SER A 49 -7.46 -2.41 -15.23
CA SER A 49 -8.47 -3.04 -14.38
C SER A 49 -8.44 -4.57 -14.36
N ASN A 50 -7.84 -5.17 -15.40
CA ASN A 50 -7.66 -6.62 -15.53
C ASN A 50 -6.37 -7.15 -14.87
N LEU A 51 -5.57 -6.28 -14.25
CA LEU A 51 -4.33 -6.64 -13.58
C LEU A 51 -4.39 -6.33 -12.09
N VAL A 52 -3.61 -7.08 -11.32
CA VAL A 52 -3.39 -6.90 -9.86
C VAL A 52 -1.89 -6.91 -9.61
N LEU A 53 -1.43 -5.98 -8.81
CA LEU A 53 -0.05 -5.94 -8.35
C LEU A 53 0.16 -6.97 -7.23
N VAL A 54 1.12 -7.86 -7.42
CA VAL A 54 1.42 -8.96 -6.48
C VAL A 54 2.71 -8.70 -5.70
N SER A 55 3.66 -7.98 -6.30
CA SER A 55 4.93 -7.63 -5.64
C SER A 55 4.80 -6.43 -4.71
N GLY A 56 5.61 -6.41 -3.64
CA GLY A 56 5.80 -5.20 -2.85
C GLY A 56 6.45 -4.08 -3.67
N VAL A 57 5.92 -2.88 -3.56
CA VAL A 57 6.46 -1.66 -4.17
C VAL A 57 7.20 -0.89 -3.10
N PRO A 58 8.40 -0.35 -3.37
CA PRO A 58 9.01 0.57 -2.43
C PRO A 58 8.15 1.84 -2.31
N ASP A 59 7.80 2.21 -1.10
CA ASP A 59 6.97 3.40 -0.86
C ASP A 59 7.69 4.70 -1.23
N THR A 60 9.03 4.68 -1.24
CA THR A 60 9.85 5.86 -1.49
C THR A 60 11.04 5.55 -2.38
N VAL A 61 11.41 6.54 -3.19
CA VAL A 61 12.64 6.55 -4.00
C VAL A 61 13.49 7.75 -3.61
N SER A 62 14.83 7.61 -3.70
CA SER A 62 15.77 8.69 -3.44
C SER A 62 16.04 9.45 -4.74
N VAL A 63 15.74 10.72 -4.77
CA VAL A 63 15.98 11.60 -5.92
C VAL A 63 17.04 12.63 -5.57
N GLN A 64 18.10 12.72 -6.37
CA GLN A 64 19.11 13.79 -6.23
C GLN A 64 18.71 14.95 -7.12
N LEU A 65 18.44 16.08 -6.50
CA LEU A 65 18.01 17.30 -7.16
C LEU A 65 19.12 18.37 -7.13
N ARG A 66 19.22 19.12 -8.21
CA ARG A 66 20.09 20.28 -8.36
C ARG A 66 19.27 21.52 -8.64
N GLY A 67 19.46 22.58 -7.88
CA GLY A 67 18.77 23.86 -8.12
C GLY A 67 18.50 24.68 -6.87
N PRO A 68 17.73 25.74 -6.95
CA PRO A 68 17.30 26.57 -5.83
C PRO A 68 16.21 25.85 -5.01
N LEU A 69 16.60 24.83 -4.26
CA LEU A 69 15.68 23.90 -3.56
C LEU A 69 14.81 24.56 -2.51
N SER A 70 15.17 25.75 -2.02
CA SER A 70 14.36 26.49 -1.04
C SER A 70 13.00 26.97 -1.59
N ARG A 71 12.85 27.04 -2.91
CA ARG A 71 11.59 27.39 -3.60
C ARG A 71 10.87 26.19 -4.18
N ALA A 72 11.58 25.09 -4.41
CA ALA A 72 11.07 23.92 -5.10
C ALA A 72 10.47 22.86 -4.18
N LEU A 73 10.92 22.84 -2.94
CA LEU A 73 10.47 21.86 -1.95
C LEU A 73 9.59 22.58 -0.93
N ASP A 74 8.28 22.49 -1.11
CA ASP A 74 7.35 22.82 -0.03
C ASP A 74 7.44 21.69 1.01
N PRO A 75 7.81 22.01 2.27
CA PRO A 75 7.84 21.02 3.34
C PRO A 75 6.47 20.36 3.61
N ARG A 76 5.40 20.94 3.07
CA ARG A 76 4.03 20.46 3.24
C ARG A 76 3.54 19.58 2.09
N ALA A 77 4.21 19.62 0.95
CA ALA A 77 3.89 18.80 -0.21
C ALA A 77 5.06 17.81 -0.45
N PRO A 78 4.90 16.52 -0.13
CA PRO A 78 5.91 15.51 -0.43
C PRO A 78 6.14 15.45 -1.95
N LEU A 79 7.40 15.24 -2.34
CA LEU A 79 7.74 15.01 -3.73
C LEU A 79 7.15 13.66 -4.15
N GLU A 80 6.41 13.64 -5.26
CA GLU A 80 5.80 12.43 -5.81
C GLU A 80 6.46 12.04 -7.13
N VAL A 81 6.68 10.75 -7.30
CA VAL A 81 7.09 10.16 -8.58
C VAL A 81 5.89 9.40 -9.14
N LEU A 82 5.41 9.81 -10.30
CA LEU A 82 4.27 9.19 -10.96
C LEU A 82 4.75 8.09 -11.91
N LEU A 83 4.39 6.85 -11.63
CA LEU A 83 4.70 5.70 -12.47
C LEU A 83 3.46 5.24 -13.23
N ASP A 84 3.46 5.44 -14.54
CA ASP A 84 2.33 5.07 -15.40
C ASP A 84 2.39 3.58 -15.80
N LEU A 85 1.35 2.84 -15.41
CA LEU A 85 1.20 1.41 -15.68
C LEU A 85 0.21 1.10 -16.80
N SER A 86 -0.18 2.08 -17.62
CA SER A 86 -1.16 1.91 -18.72
C SER A 86 -0.78 0.80 -19.70
N ASN A 87 0.52 0.59 -19.93
CA ASN A 87 1.06 -0.43 -20.83
C ASN A 87 1.54 -1.70 -20.11
N ALA A 88 1.17 -1.88 -18.85
CA ALA A 88 1.56 -3.04 -18.05
C ALA A 88 1.03 -4.34 -18.65
N ARG A 89 1.83 -5.41 -18.52
CA ARG A 89 1.49 -6.78 -18.96
C ARG A 89 1.58 -7.75 -17.80
N PRO A 90 0.86 -8.87 -17.84
CA PRO A 90 1.05 -9.93 -16.86
C PRO A 90 2.51 -10.40 -16.82
N GLY A 91 3.02 -10.64 -15.62
CA GLY A 91 4.39 -11.05 -15.35
C GLY A 91 5.24 -9.92 -14.76
N THR A 92 6.56 -10.09 -14.81
CA THR A 92 7.53 -9.11 -14.30
C THR A 92 7.73 -8.00 -15.33
N ASN A 93 7.46 -6.77 -14.91
CA ASN A 93 7.68 -5.57 -15.70
C ASN A 93 8.73 -4.69 -15.01
N SER A 94 9.67 -4.15 -15.77
CA SER A 94 10.66 -3.20 -15.27
C SER A 94 10.35 -1.82 -15.82
N TYR A 95 10.16 -0.86 -14.93
CA TYR A 95 9.83 0.53 -15.25
C TYR A 95 11.01 1.42 -14.88
N PRO A 96 11.70 2.03 -15.87
CA PRO A 96 12.70 3.04 -15.57
C PRO A 96 12.01 4.31 -15.03
N ILE A 97 12.62 4.93 -14.03
CA ILE A 97 12.14 6.21 -13.50
C ILE A 97 12.87 7.32 -14.25
N ASN A 98 12.13 8.09 -15.02
CA ASN A 98 12.69 9.21 -15.79
C ASN A 98 12.46 10.53 -15.04
N ALA A 99 13.29 11.53 -15.37
CA ALA A 99 13.13 12.88 -14.79
C ALA A 99 11.75 13.50 -15.07
N GLY A 100 11.11 13.11 -16.20
CA GLY A 100 9.78 13.57 -16.57
C GLY A 100 8.64 13.02 -15.70
N ASP A 101 8.89 11.93 -14.97
CA ASP A 101 7.91 11.30 -14.08
C ASP A 101 7.80 12.03 -12.72
N ILE A 102 8.65 13.07 -12.54
CA ILE A 102 8.76 13.85 -11.32
C ILE A 102 8.29 15.29 -11.61
N PRO A 103 7.16 15.75 -11.05
CA PRO A 103 6.67 17.11 -11.26
C PRO A 103 7.56 18.10 -10.49
N LEU A 104 8.50 18.72 -11.20
CA LEU A 104 9.44 19.69 -10.66
C LEU A 104 9.30 21.05 -11.33
N PRO A 105 9.58 22.16 -10.61
CA PRO A 105 9.71 23.47 -11.22
C PRO A 105 10.85 23.51 -12.25
N PRO A 106 10.77 24.34 -13.29
CA PRO A 106 11.75 24.38 -14.39
C PRO A 106 13.17 24.77 -13.94
N GLU A 107 13.33 25.31 -12.75
CA GLU A 107 14.61 25.73 -12.18
C GLU A 107 15.36 24.59 -11.46
N VAL A 108 14.72 23.40 -11.31
CA VAL A 108 15.25 22.24 -10.59
C VAL A 108 15.47 21.09 -11.57
N GLU A 109 16.66 20.54 -11.53
CA GLU A 109 17.09 19.44 -12.38
C GLU A 109 17.27 18.16 -11.56
N VAL A 110 16.81 17.02 -12.11
CA VAL A 110 17.08 15.70 -11.57
C VAL A 110 18.46 15.26 -11.99
N VAL A 111 19.33 15.00 -11.03
CA VAL A 111 20.70 14.51 -11.26
C VAL A 111 20.72 12.99 -11.33
N SER A 112 20.06 12.32 -10.38
CA SER A 112 19.94 10.87 -10.33
C SER A 112 18.73 10.44 -9.53
N VAL A 113 18.24 9.25 -9.82
CA VAL A 113 17.16 8.59 -9.08
C VAL A 113 17.64 7.20 -8.65
N GLU A 114 17.42 6.84 -7.42
CA GLU A 114 17.77 5.52 -6.86
C GLU A 114 16.55 4.90 -6.15
N PRO A 115 16.11 3.71 -6.60
CA PRO A 115 16.61 2.93 -7.75
C PRO A 115 16.25 3.57 -9.09
N ALA A 116 17.08 3.37 -10.12
CA ALA A 116 16.85 3.91 -11.47
C ALA A 116 15.69 3.20 -12.21
N ALA A 117 15.30 2.01 -11.77
CA ALA A 117 14.17 1.26 -12.30
C ALA A 117 13.50 0.45 -11.18
N ILE A 118 12.20 0.27 -11.30
CA ILE A 118 11.40 -0.53 -10.37
C ILE A 118 10.85 -1.73 -11.11
N SER A 119 11.07 -2.92 -10.51
CA SER A 119 10.52 -4.16 -11.03
C SER A 119 9.22 -4.48 -10.30
N LEU A 120 8.13 -4.59 -11.05
CA LEU A 120 6.79 -4.89 -10.55
C LEU A 120 6.31 -6.22 -11.14
N VAL A 121 5.69 -7.04 -10.30
CA VAL A 121 5.02 -8.26 -10.75
C VAL A 121 3.52 -8.01 -10.76
N LEU A 122 2.92 -8.10 -11.94
CA LEU A 122 1.49 -7.97 -12.15
C LEU A 122 0.93 -9.30 -12.64
N GLU A 123 -0.21 -9.68 -12.10
CA GLU A 123 -0.94 -10.88 -12.53
C GLU A 123 -2.32 -10.52 -13.07
N ARG A 124 -2.89 -11.44 -13.83
CA ARG A 124 -4.26 -11.30 -14.28
C ARG A 124 -5.21 -11.36 -13.09
N ARG A 125 -6.15 -10.43 -13.09
CA ARG A 125 -7.26 -10.45 -12.15
C ARG A 125 -8.28 -11.48 -12.65
N GLN A 126 -8.56 -12.47 -11.83
CA GLN A 126 -9.57 -13.49 -12.10
C GLN A 126 -10.66 -13.50 -11.03
N THR A 127 -11.77 -14.11 -11.36
CA THR A 127 -12.88 -14.35 -10.43
C THR A 127 -13.13 -15.85 -10.38
N LEU A 128 -13.24 -16.37 -9.17
CA LEU A 128 -13.49 -17.78 -8.89
C LEU A 128 -14.67 -17.91 -7.93
N SER A 129 -15.58 -18.84 -8.20
CA SER A 129 -16.63 -19.23 -7.26
C SER A 129 -16.12 -20.36 -6.38
N VAL A 130 -16.10 -20.14 -5.07
CA VAL A 130 -15.56 -21.08 -4.09
C VAL A 130 -16.61 -21.43 -3.04
N ALA A 131 -16.55 -22.65 -2.50
CA ALA A 131 -17.42 -23.11 -1.45
C ALA A 131 -17.19 -22.33 -0.14
N VAL A 132 -18.26 -22.11 0.61
CA VAL A 132 -18.18 -21.52 1.94
C VAL A 132 -18.14 -22.63 2.97
N ARG A 133 -17.10 -22.61 3.83
CA ARG A 133 -16.95 -23.54 4.97
C ARG A 133 -17.25 -22.81 6.26
N PRO A 134 -18.34 -23.14 6.97
CA PRO A 134 -18.63 -22.53 8.25
C PRO A 134 -17.65 -23.01 9.33
N VAL A 135 -17.18 -22.09 10.15
CA VAL A 135 -16.35 -22.40 11.32
C VAL A 135 -17.24 -22.37 12.56
N VAL A 136 -17.40 -23.51 13.20
CA VAL A 136 -18.18 -23.65 14.45
C VAL A 136 -17.22 -23.75 15.62
N GLU A 137 -17.38 -22.90 16.62
CA GLU A 137 -16.53 -22.82 17.80
C GLU A 137 -17.29 -23.25 19.08
N GLY A 138 -16.63 -24.05 19.90
CA GLY A 138 -17.18 -24.56 21.16
C GLY A 138 -17.91 -25.89 20.99
N ALA A 139 -18.59 -26.31 22.06
CA ALA A 139 -19.37 -27.56 22.11
C ALA A 139 -20.78 -27.30 22.61
N PRO A 140 -21.78 -27.99 22.06
CA PRO A 140 -23.14 -27.95 22.58
C PRO A 140 -23.25 -28.41 24.05
N ALA A 141 -24.33 -28.06 24.72
CA ALA A 141 -24.60 -28.50 26.10
C ALA A 141 -24.51 -30.02 26.24
N ALA A 142 -24.21 -30.49 27.48
CA ALA A 142 -24.16 -31.92 27.76
C ALA A 142 -25.50 -32.58 27.41
N GLY A 143 -25.42 -33.67 26.63
CA GLY A 143 -26.61 -34.39 26.12
C GLY A 143 -27.13 -33.87 24.77
N PHE A 144 -26.46 -32.93 24.14
CA PHE A 144 -26.80 -32.44 22.79
C PHE A 144 -25.65 -32.69 21.81
N VAL A 145 -25.97 -32.83 20.54
CA VAL A 145 -25.00 -33.03 19.46
C VAL A 145 -25.36 -32.15 18.26
N LEU A 146 -24.34 -31.70 17.56
CA LEU A 146 -24.46 -31.03 16.30
C LEU A 146 -24.78 -32.07 15.22
N THR A 147 -25.92 -31.92 14.54
CA THR A 147 -26.40 -32.87 13.53
C THR A 147 -26.18 -32.40 12.10
N SER A 148 -26.27 -31.11 11.84
CA SER A 148 -26.02 -30.53 10.51
C SER A 148 -25.70 -29.04 10.59
N VAL A 149 -24.95 -28.57 9.59
CA VAL A 149 -24.70 -27.14 9.37
C VAL A 149 -25.12 -26.78 7.96
N ARG A 150 -25.95 -25.78 7.84
CA ARG A 150 -26.41 -25.24 6.55
C ARG A 150 -25.89 -23.85 6.38
N VAL A 151 -25.44 -23.53 5.18
CA VAL A 151 -24.84 -22.23 4.82
C VAL A 151 -25.59 -21.67 3.61
N MET A 152 -25.95 -20.40 3.66
CA MET A 152 -26.55 -19.68 2.55
C MET A 152 -25.88 -18.31 2.36
N PRO A 153 -25.29 -18.03 1.18
CA PRO A 153 -25.08 -18.89 0.03
C PRO A 153 -24.02 -19.98 0.27
N GLU A 154 -24.12 -21.12 -0.41
CA GLU A 154 -23.12 -22.21 -0.34
C GLU A 154 -21.80 -21.87 -1.02
N GLN A 155 -21.83 -20.91 -1.95
CA GLN A 155 -20.66 -20.44 -2.69
C GLN A 155 -20.65 -18.92 -2.74
N VAL A 156 -19.42 -18.37 -2.75
CA VAL A 156 -19.19 -16.95 -2.93
C VAL A 156 -18.18 -16.72 -4.06
N ALA A 157 -18.36 -15.61 -4.78
CA ALA A 157 -17.42 -15.20 -5.82
C ALA A 157 -16.32 -14.36 -5.20
N ILE A 158 -15.08 -14.83 -5.33
CA ILE A 158 -13.86 -14.11 -4.93
C ILE A 158 -13.10 -13.65 -6.16
N GLN A 159 -12.40 -12.54 -6.03
CA GLN A 159 -11.60 -11.94 -7.08
C GLN A 159 -10.19 -11.66 -6.56
N GLY A 160 -9.19 -11.90 -7.39
CA GLY A 160 -7.79 -11.66 -7.03
C GLY A 160 -6.81 -12.05 -8.11
N PRO A 161 -5.51 -12.11 -7.77
CA PRO A 161 -4.47 -12.63 -8.67
C PRO A 161 -4.69 -14.10 -8.99
N GLU A 162 -4.43 -14.49 -10.24
CA GLU A 162 -4.59 -15.87 -10.72
C GLU A 162 -3.88 -16.89 -9.84
N SER A 163 -2.62 -16.65 -9.50
CA SER A 163 -1.81 -17.57 -8.67
C SER A 163 -2.36 -17.79 -7.27
N ARG A 164 -3.03 -16.78 -6.69
CA ARG A 164 -3.62 -16.89 -5.35
C ARG A 164 -4.95 -17.64 -5.37
N LEU A 165 -5.72 -17.46 -6.43
CA LEU A 165 -7.00 -18.16 -6.59
C LEU A 165 -6.82 -19.65 -6.83
N GLU A 166 -5.77 -20.07 -7.54
CA GLU A 166 -5.47 -21.48 -7.78
C GLU A 166 -5.22 -22.31 -6.50
N SER A 167 -4.83 -21.64 -5.41
CA SER A 167 -4.56 -22.29 -4.12
C SER A 167 -5.75 -22.33 -3.17
N ILE A 168 -6.94 -21.86 -3.60
CA ILE A 168 -8.11 -21.73 -2.73
C ILE A 168 -9.22 -22.68 -3.19
N ASP A 169 -9.53 -23.65 -2.34
CA ASP A 169 -10.63 -24.57 -2.54
C ASP A 169 -11.93 -24.11 -1.86
N PHE A 170 -11.79 -23.38 -0.76
CA PHE A 170 -12.91 -22.89 0.05
C PHE A 170 -12.56 -21.61 0.79
N VAL A 171 -13.57 -20.90 1.26
CA VAL A 171 -13.44 -19.72 2.13
C VAL A 171 -14.13 -20.01 3.44
N GLU A 172 -13.49 -19.67 4.54
CA GLU A 172 -14.04 -19.85 5.89
C GLU A 172 -14.92 -18.67 6.30
N THR A 173 -15.85 -18.92 7.23
CA THR A 173 -16.63 -17.86 7.86
C THR A 173 -15.98 -17.39 9.15
N GLU A 174 -16.44 -16.26 9.68
CA GLU A 174 -16.21 -15.92 11.07
C GLU A 174 -16.68 -17.07 11.98
N PRO A 175 -16.03 -17.29 13.14
CA PRO A 175 -16.40 -18.36 14.07
C PRO A 175 -17.82 -18.16 14.63
N ILE A 176 -18.60 -19.26 14.65
CA ILE A 176 -19.96 -19.29 15.16
C ILE A 176 -19.92 -19.99 16.51
N PRO A 177 -20.16 -19.27 17.63
CA PRO A 177 -20.15 -19.87 18.96
C PRO A 177 -21.38 -20.74 19.18
N VAL A 178 -21.15 -22.02 19.51
CA VAL A 178 -22.22 -22.99 19.89
C VAL A 178 -22.05 -23.48 21.32
N GLU A 179 -21.18 -22.85 22.11
CA GLU A 179 -20.91 -23.25 23.49
C GLU A 179 -22.17 -23.27 24.36
N GLY A 180 -22.47 -24.44 24.95
CA GLY A 180 -23.62 -24.60 25.82
C GLY A 180 -24.99 -24.54 25.11
N ALA A 181 -25.02 -24.53 23.81
CA ALA A 181 -26.30 -24.46 23.05
C ALA A 181 -27.13 -25.75 23.23
N THR A 182 -28.46 -25.59 23.41
CA THR A 182 -29.43 -26.67 23.60
C THR A 182 -30.43 -26.77 22.45
N GLY A 183 -30.25 -26.01 21.37
CA GLY A 183 -31.13 -25.97 20.21
C GLY A 183 -30.46 -25.35 19.02
N PRO A 184 -31.16 -25.17 17.89
CA PRO A 184 -30.58 -24.60 16.68
C PRO A 184 -29.99 -23.21 16.92
N VAL A 185 -28.80 -22.95 16.34
CA VAL A 185 -28.15 -21.65 16.37
C VAL A 185 -28.16 -21.06 14.95
N GLU A 186 -28.73 -19.87 14.82
CA GLU A 186 -28.74 -19.13 13.57
C GLU A 186 -27.78 -17.93 13.71
N ALA A 187 -26.84 -17.78 12.78
CA ALA A 187 -25.88 -16.67 12.76
C ALA A 187 -25.77 -16.07 11.36
N VAL A 188 -25.54 -14.76 11.33
CA VAL A 188 -25.21 -14.04 10.11
C VAL A 188 -23.75 -13.61 10.27
N VAL A 189 -22.88 -14.16 9.43
CA VAL A 189 -21.42 -14.02 9.51
C VAL A 189 -20.85 -13.55 8.18
N GLN A 190 -19.59 -13.12 8.19
CA GLN A 190 -18.86 -12.76 6.99
C GLN A 190 -17.86 -13.84 6.60
N ALA A 191 -17.50 -13.86 5.31
CA ALA A 191 -16.41 -14.70 4.83
C ALA A 191 -15.07 -14.09 5.21
N VAL A 192 -14.16 -14.92 5.70
CA VAL A 192 -12.79 -14.56 6.03
C VAL A 192 -11.88 -15.00 4.89
N LEU A 193 -11.25 -14.04 4.24
CA LEU A 193 -10.31 -14.32 3.15
C LEU A 193 -8.89 -14.53 3.72
N PRO A 194 -8.18 -15.58 3.30
CA PRO A 194 -6.85 -15.90 3.84
C PRO A 194 -5.73 -15.01 3.31
N ASP A 195 -5.97 -14.26 2.22
CA ASP A 195 -4.97 -13.39 1.59
C ASP A 195 -5.53 -11.97 1.39
N PRO A 196 -4.79 -10.91 1.75
CA PRO A 196 -5.24 -9.52 1.61
C PRO A 196 -5.38 -9.05 0.15
N LEU A 197 -4.82 -9.79 -0.83
CA LEU A 197 -4.99 -9.50 -2.25
C LEU A 197 -6.31 -10.02 -2.83
N LEU A 198 -7.02 -10.85 -2.06
CA LEU A 198 -8.32 -11.37 -2.44
C LEU A 198 -9.44 -10.45 -1.98
N ARG A 199 -10.51 -10.39 -2.74
CA ARG A 199 -11.71 -9.62 -2.41
C ARG A 199 -12.96 -10.40 -2.78
N LEU A 200 -14.00 -10.27 -1.97
CA LEU A 200 -15.32 -10.72 -2.37
C LEU A 200 -15.84 -9.81 -3.49
N LEU A 201 -16.31 -10.40 -4.57
CA LEU A 201 -16.92 -9.64 -5.68
C LEU A 201 -18.22 -8.94 -5.24
N SER A 202 -18.98 -9.59 -4.37
CA SER A 202 -20.16 -9.04 -3.73
C SER A 202 -20.11 -9.41 -2.24
N PRO A 203 -19.99 -8.45 -1.33
CA PRO A 203 -20.06 -8.71 0.10
C PRO A 203 -21.51 -9.05 0.48
N VAL A 204 -21.85 -10.34 0.43
CA VAL A 204 -23.16 -10.84 0.85
C VAL A 204 -23.03 -11.43 2.25
N PRO A 205 -23.92 -11.08 3.19
CA PRO A 205 -23.96 -11.72 4.49
C PRO A 205 -24.28 -13.20 4.34
N ILE A 206 -23.54 -14.05 5.04
CA ILE A 206 -23.67 -15.49 4.99
C ILE A 206 -24.54 -15.91 6.17
N GLN A 207 -25.71 -16.50 5.88
CA GLN A 207 -26.54 -17.09 6.91
C GLN A 207 -26.10 -18.52 7.17
N VAL A 208 -25.84 -18.84 8.43
CA VAL A 208 -25.46 -20.17 8.87
C VAL A 208 -26.48 -20.66 9.90
N VAL A 209 -27.00 -21.84 9.68
CA VAL A 209 -27.92 -22.51 10.59
C VAL A 209 -27.26 -23.80 11.07
N VAL A 210 -26.92 -23.83 12.35
CA VAL A 210 -26.34 -24.99 13.02
C VAL A 210 -27.45 -25.75 13.73
N GLN A 211 -27.76 -26.97 13.29
CA GLN A 211 -28.76 -27.83 13.93
C GLN A 211 -28.15 -28.59 15.09
N ILE A 212 -28.70 -28.41 16.27
CA ILE A 212 -28.26 -29.06 17.51
C ILE A 212 -29.48 -29.80 18.08
N GLU A 213 -29.33 -31.12 18.30
CA GLU A 213 -30.42 -31.99 18.75
C GLU A 213 -29.97 -32.77 20.00
N PRO A 214 -30.93 -33.21 20.86
CA PRO A 214 -30.64 -34.09 21.97
C PRO A 214 -29.98 -35.38 21.46
N ARG A 215 -28.92 -35.82 22.12
CA ARG A 215 -28.30 -37.10 21.85
C ARG A 215 -29.30 -38.21 22.20
N THR A 216 -29.93 -38.81 21.20
CA THR A 216 -30.76 -39.98 21.40
C THR A 216 -29.86 -41.12 21.89
N ALA A 217 -30.03 -41.58 23.15
CA ALA A 217 -29.34 -42.77 23.63
C ALA A 217 -29.72 -43.94 22.72
N ALA A 218 -28.74 -44.56 22.06
CA ALA A 218 -28.98 -45.78 21.31
C ALA A 218 -29.60 -46.78 22.29
N THR A 219 -30.85 -47.15 22.06
CA THR A 219 -31.47 -48.25 22.78
C THR A 219 -30.59 -49.49 22.58
N PRO A 220 -30.04 -50.12 23.64
CA PRO A 220 -29.29 -51.35 23.46
C PRO A 220 -30.17 -52.37 22.78
N ALA A 221 -29.66 -53.03 21.74
CA ALA A 221 -30.37 -54.14 21.10
C ALA A 221 -30.71 -55.22 22.14
N PRO A 222 -31.91 -55.76 22.18
CA PRO A 222 -32.28 -56.81 23.12
C PRO A 222 -31.45 -58.08 22.82
N PRO A 223 -31.12 -58.84 23.88
CA PRO A 223 -30.27 -60.01 23.84
C PRO A 223 -30.82 -61.16 22.96
#